data_79c6d259c9cf4411ca8a6d751d737e2c
#
_entry.id   79c6d259c9cf4411ca8a6d751d737e2c
#
_cell.length_a   1.000
_cell.length_b   1.000
_cell.length_c   1.000
_cell.angle_alpha   90.00
_cell.angle_beta   90.00
_cell.angle_gamma   90.00
#
_symmetry.space_group_name_H-M   'P 1'
#
loop_
_entity.id
_entity.type
_entity.pdbx_description
1 polymer ?
#
loop_
_entity_poly.entity_id
_entity_poly.type
_entity_poly.pdbx_seq_one_letter_code
_entity_poly.pdbx_strand_id
1 'polypeptide(L)'
;MGAAGRGWEQRLFAGIVDAAQQSDDTLFLKPLQALAEKLLPGASALKRLDEVVQVLRQQLVPLFGGEAHKLARERIETLIHVSRTMLFEMSQRAMHNDRIGLLRWNRNVAEICNRLSCAVDYAELQDALRATLPLLRTRSAFVALNDPADAQQARLICAFDGDSDLTRFQGQTFSRSDLLPKALASASGQLGRSYTVQALVWRGQMLGHLLLELELSNLPVSNAIATAIAGGLQRAQH
;
A
#
# COMPACT_ATOMS: atom_id res chain seq x y z
N MET A 1 -10.30 -10.49 -8.64
CA MET A 1 -10.63 -11.13 -9.94
C MET A 1 -11.47 -10.25 -10.88
N GLY A 2 -11.92 -9.07 -10.49
CA GLY A 2 -12.70 -8.17 -11.37
C GLY A 2 -11.94 -7.53 -12.54
N ALA A 3 -10.62 -7.55 -12.56
CA ALA A 3 -9.81 -6.86 -13.59
C ALA A 3 -9.59 -7.65 -14.89
N ALA A 4 -9.86 -8.95 -14.91
CA ALA A 4 -9.55 -9.81 -16.06
C ALA A 4 -10.64 -9.86 -17.16
N GLY A 5 -11.82 -9.30 -16.90
CA GLY A 5 -12.99 -9.41 -17.80
C GLY A 5 -13.57 -10.83 -17.80
N ARG A 6 -14.83 -10.97 -18.27
CA ARG A 6 -15.48 -12.29 -18.39
C ARG A 6 -14.88 -13.07 -19.57
N GLY A 7 -14.74 -14.39 -19.43
CA GLY A 7 -14.39 -15.31 -20.54
C GLY A 7 -12.90 -15.40 -20.84
N TRP A 8 -12.00 -14.96 -19.95
CA TRP A 8 -10.56 -15.12 -20.14
C TRP A 8 -10.12 -16.60 -20.06
N GLU A 9 -10.81 -17.41 -19.24
CA GLU A 9 -10.56 -18.85 -19.11
C GLU A 9 -10.78 -19.55 -20.44
N GLN A 10 -11.89 -19.25 -21.11
CA GLN A 10 -12.22 -19.82 -22.41
C GLN A 10 -11.19 -19.42 -23.47
N ARG A 11 -10.72 -18.18 -23.45
CA ARG A 11 -9.67 -17.70 -24.37
C ARG A 11 -8.34 -18.40 -24.14
N LEU A 12 -7.95 -18.63 -22.90
CA LEU A 12 -6.73 -19.38 -22.60
C LEU A 12 -6.85 -20.86 -23.03
N PHE A 13 -8.01 -21.48 -22.78
CA PHE A 13 -8.26 -22.83 -23.22
C PHE A 13 -8.22 -22.97 -24.75
N ALA A 14 -8.92 -22.12 -25.48
CA ALA A 14 -8.89 -22.09 -26.94
C ALA A 14 -7.45 -21.81 -27.45
N GLY A 15 -6.78 -20.82 -26.87
CA GLY A 15 -5.42 -20.44 -27.27
C GLY A 15 -4.41 -21.57 -27.13
N ILE A 16 -4.46 -22.41 -26.09
CA ILE A 16 -3.53 -23.53 -25.95
C ILE A 16 -3.83 -24.66 -26.94
N VAL A 17 -5.11 -24.91 -27.25
CA VAL A 17 -5.51 -25.91 -28.28
C VAL A 17 -5.08 -25.45 -29.66
N ASP A 18 -5.37 -24.19 -30.01
CA ASP A 18 -5.00 -23.60 -31.30
C ASP A 18 -3.47 -23.56 -31.46
N ALA A 19 -2.72 -23.17 -30.43
CA ALA A 19 -1.26 -23.18 -30.45
C ALA A 19 -0.69 -24.58 -30.66
N ALA A 20 -1.29 -25.60 -30.07
CA ALA A 20 -0.87 -26.98 -30.23
C ALA A 20 -1.13 -27.51 -31.67
N GLN A 21 -2.24 -27.10 -32.30
CA GLN A 21 -2.64 -27.52 -33.63
C GLN A 21 -1.90 -26.75 -34.76
N GLN A 22 -1.80 -25.42 -34.60
CA GLN A 22 -1.24 -24.54 -35.65
C GLN A 22 0.27 -24.34 -35.55
N SER A 23 0.91 -24.90 -34.52
CA SER A 23 2.34 -24.73 -34.30
C SER A 23 2.76 -23.28 -34.06
N ASP A 24 1.87 -22.45 -33.46
CA ASP A 24 2.13 -21.06 -33.10
C ASP A 24 1.93 -20.83 -31.59
N ASP A 25 3.02 -20.81 -30.85
CA ASP A 25 3.04 -20.64 -29.42
C ASP A 25 2.47 -19.27 -28.95
N THR A 26 2.50 -18.28 -29.86
CA THR A 26 2.04 -16.92 -29.55
C THR A 26 0.53 -16.86 -29.32
N LEU A 27 -0.25 -17.78 -29.87
CA LEU A 27 -1.69 -17.88 -29.68
C LEU A 27 -2.08 -18.12 -28.19
N PHE A 28 -1.22 -18.77 -27.42
CA PHE A 28 -1.42 -19.01 -26.00
C PHE A 28 -0.59 -18.06 -25.12
N LEU A 29 0.70 -17.89 -25.43
CA LEU A 29 1.62 -17.15 -24.55
C LEU A 29 1.31 -15.64 -24.49
N LYS A 30 0.94 -15.00 -25.62
CA LYS A 30 0.59 -13.56 -25.62
C LYS A 30 -0.66 -13.24 -24.78
N PRO A 31 -1.81 -13.94 -24.93
CA PRO A 31 -2.97 -13.74 -24.07
C PRO A 31 -2.67 -13.98 -22.59
N LEU A 32 -1.88 -15.02 -22.27
CA LEU A 32 -1.47 -15.33 -20.91
C LEU A 32 -0.59 -14.22 -20.32
N GLN A 33 0.39 -13.75 -21.08
CA GLN A 33 1.26 -12.64 -20.67
C GLN A 33 0.45 -11.35 -20.43
N ALA A 34 -0.43 -10.98 -21.36
CA ALA A 34 -1.29 -9.81 -21.22
C ALA A 34 -2.22 -9.88 -20.00
N LEU A 35 -2.68 -11.10 -19.66
CA LEU A 35 -3.46 -11.33 -18.44
C LEU A 35 -2.58 -11.19 -17.19
N ALA A 36 -1.38 -11.77 -17.21
CA ALA A 36 -0.43 -11.67 -16.11
C ALA A 36 -0.01 -10.21 -15.83
N GLU A 37 0.25 -9.42 -16.88
CA GLU A 37 0.58 -7.99 -16.78
C GLU A 37 -0.55 -7.18 -16.15
N LYS A 38 -1.81 -7.49 -16.44
CA LYS A 38 -2.98 -6.85 -15.80
C LYS A 38 -3.14 -7.21 -14.32
N LEU A 39 -2.58 -8.34 -13.90
CA LEU A 39 -2.61 -8.80 -12.51
C LEU A 39 -1.42 -8.29 -11.69
N LEU A 40 -0.41 -7.69 -12.33
CA LEU A 40 0.65 -6.97 -11.61
C LEU A 40 0.07 -5.71 -10.95
N PRO A 41 0.49 -5.37 -9.73
CA PRO A 41 1.69 -5.85 -9.01
C PRO A 41 1.48 -7.05 -8.06
N GLY A 42 0.37 -7.80 -8.15
CA GLY A 42 0.03 -8.83 -7.17
C GLY A 42 0.72 -10.19 -7.38
N ALA A 43 1.82 -10.48 -6.70
CA ALA A 43 2.47 -11.81 -6.74
C ALA A 43 1.52 -12.96 -6.41
N SER A 44 0.57 -12.77 -5.49
CA SER A 44 -0.46 -13.77 -5.15
C SER A 44 -1.45 -14.03 -6.30
N ALA A 45 -1.69 -13.03 -7.15
CA ALA A 45 -2.56 -13.20 -8.32
C ALA A 45 -1.85 -14.00 -9.42
N LEU A 46 -0.55 -13.78 -9.61
CA LEU A 46 0.28 -14.56 -10.53
C LEU A 46 0.39 -16.04 -10.10
N LYS A 47 0.49 -16.31 -8.80
CA LYS A 47 0.45 -17.68 -8.28
C LYS A 47 -0.86 -18.39 -8.61
N ARG A 48 -2.00 -17.71 -8.45
CA ARG A 48 -3.31 -18.27 -8.85
C ARG A 48 -3.40 -18.52 -10.35
N LEU A 49 -2.76 -17.68 -11.17
CA LEU A 49 -2.71 -17.90 -12.61
C LEU A 49 -1.86 -19.14 -12.97
N ASP A 50 -0.75 -19.38 -12.26
CA ASP A 50 0.02 -20.65 -12.40
C ASP A 50 -0.82 -21.87 -12.02
N GLU A 51 -1.63 -21.79 -10.96
CA GLU A 51 -2.58 -22.85 -10.58
C GLU A 51 -3.59 -23.14 -11.69
N VAL A 52 -4.11 -22.10 -12.37
CA VAL A 52 -5.00 -22.27 -13.52
C VAL A 52 -4.29 -22.95 -14.68
N VAL A 53 -3.04 -22.58 -14.98
CA VAL A 53 -2.24 -23.23 -16.02
C VAL A 53 -2.03 -24.71 -15.69
N GLN A 54 -1.85 -25.08 -14.42
CA GLN A 54 -1.77 -26.48 -13.99
C GLN A 54 -3.09 -27.23 -14.18
N VAL A 55 -4.23 -26.60 -13.88
CA VAL A 55 -5.54 -27.21 -14.14
C VAL A 55 -5.75 -27.44 -15.63
N LEU A 56 -5.37 -26.48 -16.49
CA LEU A 56 -5.42 -26.64 -17.95
C LEU A 56 -4.60 -27.86 -18.39
N ARG A 57 -3.39 -28.03 -17.88
CA ARG A 57 -2.55 -29.19 -18.12
C ARG A 57 -3.27 -30.50 -17.77
N GLN A 58 -3.82 -30.57 -16.54
CA GLN A 58 -4.49 -31.77 -16.04
C GLN A 58 -5.72 -32.16 -16.87
N GLN A 59 -6.40 -31.19 -17.46
CA GLN A 59 -7.58 -31.43 -18.29
C GLN A 59 -7.22 -31.75 -19.73
N LEU A 60 -6.21 -31.09 -20.30
CA LEU A 60 -5.87 -31.22 -21.73
C LEU A 60 -5.03 -32.46 -22.03
N VAL A 61 -4.00 -32.73 -21.24
CA VAL A 61 -3.05 -33.82 -21.53
C VAL A 61 -3.75 -35.19 -21.72
N PRO A 62 -4.74 -35.57 -20.92
CA PRO A 62 -5.48 -36.83 -21.12
C PRO A 62 -6.30 -36.88 -22.41
N LEU A 63 -6.79 -35.71 -22.89
CA LEU A 63 -7.59 -35.65 -24.12
C LEU A 63 -6.78 -35.96 -25.37
N PHE A 64 -5.46 -35.76 -25.32
CA PHE A 64 -4.52 -36.06 -26.42
C PHE A 64 -3.80 -37.41 -26.20
N GLY A 65 -4.53 -38.39 -25.64
CA GLY A 65 -4.03 -39.77 -25.49
C GLY A 65 -3.95 -40.53 -26.80
N GLY A 66 -2.90 -41.34 -26.99
CA GLY A 66 -2.68 -42.15 -28.20
C GLY A 66 -1.59 -41.61 -29.13
N GLU A 67 -1.04 -42.48 -29.97
CA GLU A 67 0.10 -42.16 -30.86
C GLU A 67 -0.22 -41.09 -31.89
N ALA A 68 -1.48 -41.02 -32.39
CA ALA A 68 -1.91 -40.02 -33.34
C ALA A 68 -1.80 -38.56 -32.82
N HIS A 69 -1.81 -38.37 -31.52
CA HIS A 69 -1.77 -37.04 -30.88
C HIS A 69 -0.48 -36.77 -30.12
N LYS A 70 0.54 -37.60 -30.27
CA LYS A 70 1.79 -37.49 -29.54
C LYS A 70 2.45 -36.11 -29.66
N LEU A 71 2.56 -35.59 -30.89
CA LEU A 71 3.16 -34.29 -31.17
C LEU A 71 2.37 -33.14 -30.50
N ALA A 72 1.03 -33.17 -30.59
CA ALA A 72 0.19 -32.16 -29.94
C ALA A 72 0.34 -32.18 -28.42
N ARG A 73 0.41 -33.38 -27.83
CA ARG A 73 0.63 -33.56 -26.39
C ARG A 73 1.99 -33.02 -25.93
N GLU A 74 3.08 -33.38 -26.66
CA GLU A 74 4.43 -32.87 -26.35
C GLU A 74 4.47 -31.35 -26.46
N ARG A 75 3.76 -30.77 -27.41
CA ARG A 75 3.66 -29.33 -27.58
C ARG A 75 2.88 -28.65 -26.45
N ILE A 76 1.75 -29.22 -26.02
CA ILE A 76 1.01 -28.73 -24.86
C ILE A 76 1.90 -28.74 -23.61
N GLU A 77 2.64 -29.83 -23.36
CA GLU A 77 3.57 -29.91 -22.22
C GLU A 77 4.66 -28.82 -22.30
N THR A 78 5.20 -28.58 -23.48
CA THR A 78 6.19 -27.52 -23.71
C THR A 78 5.60 -26.13 -23.44
N LEU A 79 4.40 -25.85 -23.97
CA LEU A 79 3.69 -24.56 -23.73
C LEU A 79 3.41 -24.34 -22.25
N ILE A 80 2.97 -25.37 -21.56
CA ILE A 80 2.74 -25.32 -20.09
C ILE A 80 4.06 -25.04 -19.37
N HIS A 81 5.14 -25.69 -19.73
CA HIS A 81 6.45 -25.46 -19.11
C HIS A 81 6.92 -24.02 -19.33
N VAL A 82 6.89 -23.52 -20.56
CA VAL A 82 7.29 -22.15 -20.90
C VAL A 82 6.42 -21.13 -20.16
N SER A 83 5.10 -21.32 -20.15
CA SER A 83 4.19 -20.40 -19.44
C SER A 83 4.43 -20.36 -17.94
N ARG A 84 4.71 -21.50 -17.30
CA ARG A 84 5.05 -21.53 -15.88
C ARG A 84 6.38 -20.83 -15.58
N THR A 85 7.39 -21.03 -16.43
CA THR A 85 8.66 -20.31 -16.29
C THR A 85 8.45 -18.81 -16.40
N MET A 86 7.67 -18.35 -17.40
CA MET A 86 7.31 -16.95 -17.57
C MET A 86 6.58 -16.37 -16.34
N LEU A 87 5.55 -17.07 -15.85
CA LEU A 87 4.78 -16.63 -14.67
C LEU A 87 5.65 -16.60 -13.40
N PHE A 88 6.56 -17.57 -13.25
CA PHE A 88 7.51 -17.59 -12.14
C PHE A 88 8.46 -16.38 -12.19
N GLU A 89 9.05 -16.08 -13.35
CA GLU A 89 9.91 -14.91 -13.52
C GLU A 89 9.17 -13.60 -13.24
N MET A 90 7.93 -13.47 -13.74
CA MET A 90 7.08 -12.29 -13.46
C MET A 90 6.78 -12.17 -11.96
N SER A 91 6.49 -13.27 -11.29
CA SER A 91 6.26 -13.30 -9.84
C SER A 91 7.51 -12.91 -9.05
N GLN A 92 8.69 -13.39 -9.45
CA GLN A 92 9.96 -13.01 -8.82
C GLN A 92 10.25 -11.51 -8.99
N ARG A 93 10.01 -10.96 -10.20
CA ARG A 93 10.17 -9.52 -10.45
C ARG A 93 9.18 -8.70 -9.61
N ALA A 94 7.92 -9.12 -9.50
CA ALA A 94 6.93 -8.46 -8.65
C ALA A 94 7.36 -8.45 -7.18
N MET A 95 7.76 -9.61 -6.62
CA MET A 95 8.24 -9.69 -5.23
C MET A 95 9.51 -8.86 -5.00
N HIS A 96 10.42 -8.81 -5.98
CA HIS A 96 11.62 -7.98 -5.88
C HIS A 96 11.28 -6.48 -5.85
N ASN A 97 10.37 -6.04 -6.71
CA ASN A 97 9.90 -4.66 -6.74
C ASN A 97 9.18 -4.28 -5.44
N ASP A 98 8.33 -5.16 -4.91
CA ASP A 98 7.67 -4.97 -3.62
C ASP A 98 8.69 -4.83 -2.49
N ARG A 99 9.72 -5.68 -2.48
CA ARG A 99 10.81 -5.61 -1.49
C ARG A 99 11.59 -4.30 -1.58
N ILE A 100 11.94 -3.84 -2.78
CA ILE A 100 12.60 -2.54 -2.98
C ILE A 100 11.69 -1.40 -2.51
N GLY A 101 10.39 -1.48 -2.84
CA GLY A 101 9.38 -0.52 -2.38
C GLY A 101 9.34 -0.42 -0.85
N LEU A 102 9.33 -1.57 -0.16
CA LEU A 102 9.34 -1.67 1.30
C LEU A 102 10.63 -1.11 1.92
N LEU A 103 11.79 -1.40 1.34
CA LEU A 103 13.07 -0.87 1.81
C LEU A 103 13.16 0.65 1.66
N ARG A 104 12.69 1.19 0.54
CA ARG A 104 12.61 2.65 0.32
C ARG A 104 11.64 3.30 1.33
N TRP A 105 10.50 2.68 1.55
CA TRP A 105 9.52 3.13 2.52
C TRP A 105 10.10 3.17 3.93
N ASN A 106 10.72 2.09 4.39
CA ASN A 106 11.35 2.02 5.71
C ASN A 106 12.45 3.07 5.88
N ARG A 107 13.26 3.31 4.84
CA ARG A 107 14.26 4.37 4.84
C ARG A 107 13.62 5.76 4.99
N ASN A 108 12.56 6.03 4.25
CA ASN A 108 11.84 7.31 4.34
C ASN A 108 11.25 7.51 5.74
N VAL A 109 10.64 6.47 6.31
CA VAL A 109 10.11 6.52 7.69
C VAL A 109 11.22 6.82 8.70
N ALA A 110 12.37 6.14 8.59
CA ALA A 110 13.51 6.38 9.47
C ALA A 110 14.03 7.83 9.35
N GLU A 111 14.13 8.37 8.13
CA GLU A 111 14.52 9.76 7.90
C GLU A 111 13.52 10.75 8.49
N ILE A 112 12.23 10.50 8.31
CA ILE A 112 11.15 11.30 8.93
C ILE A 112 11.27 11.30 10.44
N CYS A 113 11.36 10.11 11.05
CA CYS A 113 11.52 9.98 12.49
C CYS A 113 12.76 10.71 13.00
N ASN A 114 13.87 10.64 12.28
CA ASN A 114 15.10 11.34 12.63
C ASN A 114 14.90 12.87 12.58
N ARG A 115 14.34 13.41 11.51
CA ARG A 115 14.05 14.86 11.39
C ARG A 115 13.15 15.36 12.51
N LEU A 116 12.05 14.65 12.77
CA LEU A 116 11.12 15.00 13.85
C LEU A 116 11.79 14.91 15.22
N SER A 117 12.65 13.92 15.41
CA SER A 117 13.38 13.75 16.64
C SER A 117 14.51 14.75 16.85
N CYS A 118 15.06 15.36 15.81
CA CYS A 118 16.15 16.32 15.90
C CYS A 118 15.68 17.78 16.05
N ALA A 119 14.38 18.06 15.93
CA ALA A 119 13.85 19.40 16.10
C ALA A 119 14.23 19.96 17.50
N VAL A 120 14.80 21.16 17.53
CA VAL A 120 15.32 21.81 18.72
C VAL A 120 14.24 22.69 19.36
N ASP A 121 13.34 23.26 18.54
CA ASP A 121 12.25 24.10 18.98
C ASP A 121 10.92 23.73 18.31
N TYR A 122 9.87 24.42 18.75
CA TYR A 122 8.51 24.16 18.28
C TYR A 122 8.29 24.55 16.81
N ALA A 123 8.93 25.61 16.35
CA ALA A 123 8.83 26.06 14.97
C ALA A 123 9.50 25.07 14.02
N GLU A 124 10.70 24.62 14.37
CA GLU A 124 11.43 23.57 13.63
C GLU A 124 10.62 22.25 13.59
N LEU A 125 9.96 21.87 14.70
CA LEU A 125 9.11 20.68 14.70
C LEU A 125 7.91 20.83 13.76
N GLN A 126 7.26 21.99 13.75
CA GLN A 126 6.15 22.26 12.82
C GLN A 126 6.61 22.21 11.36
N ASP A 127 7.76 22.81 11.05
CA ASP A 127 8.32 22.79 9.70
C ASP A 127 8.74 21.38 9.29
N ALA A 128 9.34 20.62 10.21
CA ALA A 128 9.65 19.21 9.99
C ALA A 128 8.39 18.38 9.71
N LEU A 129 7.30 18.59 10.47
CA LEU A 129 6.02 17.94 10.24
C LEU A 129 5.44 18.27 8.85
N ARG A 130 5.43 19.55 8.48
CA ARG A 130 4.93 19.99 7.16
C ARG A 130 5.72 19.39 6.01
N ALA A 131 7.05 19.32 6.15
CA ALA A 131 7.94 18.77 5.13
C ALA A 131 7.87 17.25 5.01
N THR A 132 7.60 16.54 6.11
CA THR A 132 7.74 15.08 6.17
C THR A 132 6.41 14.33 6.04
N LEU A 133 5.30 14.88 6.53
CA LEU A 133 3.99 14.21 6.44
C LEU A 133 3.58 13.84 5.00
N PRO A 134 3.81 14.69 3.97
CA PRO A 134 3.52 14.32 2.59
C PRO A 134 4.30 13.11 2.10
N LEU A 135 5.51 12.87 2.64
CA LEU A 135 6.36 11.73 2.26
C LEU A 135 5.81 10.38 2.75
N LEU A 136 4.90 10.40 3.72
CA LEU A 136 4.23 9.22 4.26
C LEU A 136 3.16 8.63 3.34
N ARG A 137 2.89 9.24 2.18
CA ARG A 137 1.78 8.89 1.30
C ARG A 137 0.42 8.91 2.02
N THR A 138 0.33 9.66 3.13
CA THR A 138 -0.94 9.93 3.78
C THR A 138 -1.64 11.07 3.05
N ARG A 139 -2.95 10.99 2.93
CA ARG A 139 -3.75 12.09 2.39
C ARG A 139 -3.91 13.20 3.40
N SER A 140 -4.10 12.84 4.65
CA SER A 140 -4.28 13.80 5.72
C SER A 140 -3.64 13.35 7.02
N ALA A 141 -3.14 14.34 7.79
CA ALA A 141 -2.53 14.14 9.08
C ALA A 141 -2.79 15.35 9.99
N PHE A 142 -3.08 15.08 11.26
CA PHE A 142 -3.36 16.11 12.24
C PHE A 142 -2.61 15.79 13.54
N VAL A 143 -1.95 16.80 14.09
CA VAL A 143 -1.26 16.69 15.37
C VAL A 143 -1.86 17.70 16.35
N ALA A 144 -2.36 17.21 17.46
CA ALA A 144 -2.91 18.03 18.52
C ALA A 144 -2.19 17.77 19.85
N LEU A 145 -1.92 18.82 20.59
CA LEU A 145 -1.31 18.76 21.91
C LEU A 145 -2.33 19.13 22.99
N ASN A 146 -2.24 18.46 24.12
CA ASN A 146 -2.97 18.85 25.30
C ASN A 146 -2.51 20.23 25.79
N ASP A 147 -3.43 21.09 26.18
CA ASP A 147 -3.07 22.38 26.77
C ASP A 147 -2.51 22.15 28.17
N PRO A 148 -1.30 22.63 28.50
CA PRO A 148 -0.73 22.46 29.83
C PRO A 148 -1.49 23.25 30.92
N ALA A 149 -2.20 24.32 30.53
CA ALA A 149 -2.96 25.15 31.45
C ALA A 149 -4.39 24.63 31.70
N ASP A 150 -4.96 23.88 30.72
CA ASP A 150 -6.31 23.34 30.83
C ASP A 150 -6.35 21.89 30.32
N ALA A 151 -6.45 20.94 31.24
CA ALA A 151 -6.49 19.51 30.92
C ALA A 151 -7.69 19.07 30.05
N GLN A 152 -8.71 19.92 29.90
CA GLN A 152 -9.89 19.66 29.07
C GLN A 152 -9.73 20.21 27.65
N GLN A 153 -8.66 20.93 27.35
CA GLN A 153 -8.39 21.54 26.08
C GLN A 153 -7.22 20.87 25.35
N ALA A 154 -7.30 20.87 24.03
CA ALA A 154 -6.21 20.52 23.14
C ALA A 154 -6.02 21.62 22.09
N ARG A 155 -4.80 21.77 21.60
CA ARG A 155 -4.43 22.73 20.56
C ARG A 155 -3.94 22.00 19.31
N LEU A 156 -4.52 22.34 18.17
CA LEU A 156 -4.08 21.81 16.88
C LEU A 156 -2.76 22.48 16.48
N ILE A 157 -1.67 21.71 16.40
CA ILE A 157 -0.34 22.25 16.05
C ILE A 157 0.03 22.04 14.59
N CYS A 158 -0.49 20.98 13.97
CA CYS A 158 -0.28 20.71 12.55
C CYS A 158 -1.57 20.16 11.96
N ALA A 159 -1.96 20.69 10.82
CA ALA A 159 -3.02 20.18 9.98
C ALA A 159 -2.48 20.06 8.55
N PHE A 160 -2.51 18.86 8.00
CA PHE A 160 -2.13 18.54 6.64
C PHE A 160 -3.27 17.80 5.97
N ASP A 161 -3.68 18.27 4.81
CA ASP A 161 -4.55 17.58 3.88
C ASP A 161 -4.04 17.90 2.48
N GLY A 162 -3.65 16.87 1.72
CA GLY A 162 -3.08 17.04 0.38
C GLY A 162 -3.98 17.79 -0.59
N ASP A 163 -5.29 17.81 -0.32
CA ASP A 163 -6.31 18.43 -1.18
C ASP A 163 -6.72 19.85 -0.73
N SER A 164 -6.27 20.30 0.47
CA SER A 164 -6.79 21.53 1.08
C SER A 164 -5.74 22.28 1.91
N ASP A 165 -5.76 23.61 1.83
CA ASP A 165 -5.01 24.47 2.75
C ASP A 165 -5.73 24.57 4.11
N LEU A 166 -5.20 23.89 5.09
CA LEU A 166 -5.72 23.84 6.46
C LEU A 166 -4.90 24.68 7.46
N THR A 167 -3.93 25.46 7.00
CA THR A 167 -3.05 26.27 7.86
C THR A 167 -3.82 27.24 8.75
N ARG A 168 -4.98 27.74 8.31
CA ARG A 168 -5.87 28.62 9.09
C ARG A 168 -6.43 28.01 10.35
N PHE A 169 -6.43 26.68 10.48
CA PHE A 169 -6.91 25.97 11.66
C PHE A 169 -5.81 25.69 12.70
N GLN A 170 -4.54 25.90 12.32
CA GLN A 170 -3.43 25.70 13.25
C GLN A 170 -3.48 26.72 14.38
N GLY A 171 -3.13 26.28 15.57
CA GLY A 171 -3.22 27.08 16.79
C GLY A 171 -4.61 27.12 17.44
N GLN A 172 -5.66 26.62 16.79
CA GLN A 172 -7.00 26.55 17.39
C GLN A 172 -7.02 25.59 18.57
N THR A 173 -7.66 26.04 19.65
CA THR A 173 -7.98 25.22 20.81
C THR A 173 -9.36 24.60 20.66
N PHE A 174 -9.52 23.39 21.17
CA PHE A 174 -10.77 22.65 21.12
C PHE A 174 -10.86 21.68 22.32
N SER A 175 -12.07 21.20 22.61
CA SER A 175 -12.26 20.23 23.68
C SER A 175 -11.47 18.96 23.42
N ARG A 176 -10.75 18.47 24.42
CA ARG A 176 -10.01 17.20 24.37
C ARG A 176 -10.90 15.98 24.12
N SER A 177 -12.21 16.07 24.41
CA SER A 177 -13.20 15.04 24.07
C SER A 177 -13.40 14.92 22.56
N ASP A 178 -13.11 15.98 21.81
CA ASP A 178 -13.15 16.00 20.36
C ASP A 178 -11.74 15.63 19.84
N LEU A 179 -11.67 14.86 18.76
CA LEU A 179 -10.37 14.50 18.14
C LEU A 179 -9.81 15.64 17.30
N LEU A 180 -10.69 16.54 16.81
CA LEU A 180 -10.36 17.68 15.95
C LEU A 180 -11.31 18.84 16.23
N PRO A 181 -10.89 20.08 15.90
CA PRO A 181 -11.80 21.22 15.92
C PRO A 181 -13.02 20.97 15.05
N LYS A 182 -14.23 21.24 15.56
CA LYS A 182 -15.50 21.00 14.81
C LYS A 182 -15.54 21.73 13.45
N ALA A 183 -14.99 22.93 13.42
CA ALA A 183 -14.89 23.71 12.18
C ALA A 183 -14.01 23.00 11.11
N LEU A 184 -12.93 22.34 11.56
CA LEU A 184 -12.06 21.56 10.67
C LEU A 184 -12.74 20.28 10.19
N ALA A 185 -13.43 19.57 11.09
CA ALA A 185 -14.16 18.35 10.74
C ALA A 185 -15.25 18.61 9.66
N SER A 186 -15.86 19.80 9.70
CA SER A 186 -16.85 20.21 8.70
C SER A 186 -16.25 20.71 7.38
N ALA A 187 -15.07 21.35 7.44
CA ALA A 187 -14.45 21.97 6.27
C ALA A 187 -13.70 21.01 5.35
N SER A 188 -13.16 19.92 5.91
CA SER A 188 -12.25 19.03 5.18
C SER A 188 -12.92 17.89 4.42
N GLY A 189 -14.27 17.85 4.35
CA GLY A 189 -14.98 16.75 3.69
C GLY A 189 -14.64 15.36 4.27
N GLN A 190 -14.26 15.30 5.54
CA GLN A 190 -13.76 14.10 6.24
C GLN A 190 -14.83 13.01 6.45
N LEU A 191 -16.07 13.29 6.12
CA LEU A 191 -17.17 12.32 6.14
C LEU A 191 -16.82 11.13 5.20
N GLY A 192 -16.57 9.96 5.82
CA GLY A 192 -16.24 8.73 5.09
C GLY A 192 -14.75 8.39 5.02
N ARG A 193 -13.85 9.18 5.63
CA ARG A 193 -12.43 8.84 5.77
C ARG A 193 -12.17 8.07 7.06
N SER A 194 -11.22 7.14 7.02
CA SER A 194 -10.79 6.37 8.19
C SER A 194 -9.45 6.90 8.69
N TYR A 195 -9.37 7.16 9.99
CA TYR A 195 -8.15 7.65 10.63
C TYR A 195 -7.63 6.66 11.66
N THR A 196 -6.32 6.52 11.68
CA THR A 196 -5.62 5.90 12.80
C THR A 196 -5.31 6.98 13.84
N VAL A 197 -5.74 6.77 15.08
CA VAL A 197 -5.45 7.65 16.22
C VAL A 197 -4.30 7.06 17.01
N GLN A 198 -3.24 7.84 17.22
CA GLN A 198 -2.08 7.47 18.03
C GLN A 198 -1.89 8.48 19.15
N ALA A 199 -1.72 7.98 20.38
CA ALA A 199 -1.37 8.82 21.50
C ALA A 199 0.10 9.27 21.38
N LEU A 200 0.36 10.55 21.61
CA LEU A 200 1.69 11.10 21.77
C LEU A 200 2.08 10.97 23.24
N VAL A 201 2.89 9.96 23.55
CA VAL A 201 3.28 9.65 24.93
C VAL A 201 4.78 9.79 25.09
N TRP A 202 5.22 10.49 26.13
CA TRP A 202 6.61 10.59 26.53
C TRP A 202 6.76 10.28 28.00
N ARG A 203 7.60 9.31 28.35
CA ARG A 203 7.86 8.85 29.73
C ARG A 203 6.57 8.63 30.56
N GLY A 204 5.54 8.09 29.95
CA GLY A 204 4.26 7.81 30.56
C GLY A 204 3.29 9.01 30.61
N GLN A 205 3.71 10.20 30.21
CA GLN A 205 2.86 11.38 30.13
C GLN A 205 2.25 11.49 28.72
N MET A 206 0.94 11.67 28.65
CA MET A 206 0.23 11.89 27.39
C MET A 206 0.32 13.37 27.02
N LEU A 207 1.07 13.66 25.96
CA LEU A 207 1.28 15.01 25.43
C LEU A 207 0.15 15.46 24.49
N GLY A 208 -0.52 14.52 23.82
CA GLY A 208 -1.54 14.81 22.85
C GLY A 208 -1.86 13.59 22.00
N HIS A 209 -2.29 13.83 20.76
CA HIS A 209 -2.60 12.77 19.80
C HIS A 209 -2.25 13.14 18.37
N LEU A 210 -2.04 12.11 17.57
CA LEU A 210 -1.78 12.14 16.13
C LEU A 210 -2.90 11.39 15.42
N LEU A 211 -3.52 12.01 14.42
CA LEU A 211 -4.43 11.35 13.48
C LEU A 211 -3.74 11.23 12.12
N LEU A 212 -3.76 10.04 11.56
CA LEU A 212 -3.20 9.75 10.24
C LEU A 212 -4.23 8.99 9.40
N GLU A 213 -4.44 9.42 8.17
CA GLU A 213 -5.17 8.66 7.17
C GLU A 213 -4.20 7.67 6.50
N LEU A 214 -3.98 6.53 7.15
CA LEU A 214 -3.09 5.46 6.67
C LEU A 214 -3.88 4.20 6.35
N GLU A 215 -3.38 3.44 5.38
CA GLU A 215 -3.83 2.07 5.19
C GLU A 215 -3.48 1.21 6.42
N LEU A 216 -4.36 0.27 6.77
CA LEU A 216 -4.20 -0.61 7.94
C LEU A 216 -2.88 -1.37 7.98
N SER A 217 -2.27 -1.64 6.82
CA SER A 217 -0.96 -2.27 6.69
C SER A 217 0.20 -1.45 7.29
N ASN A 218 -0.01 -0.15 7.52
CA ASN A 218 1.01 0.81 7.95
C ASN A 218 0.92 1.20 9.45
N LEU A 219 0.15 0.47 10.25
CA LEU A 219 0.00 0.73 11.70
C LEU A 219 1.32 0.80 12.49
N PRO A 220 2.33 -0.08 12.27
CA PRO A 220 3.61 0.04 12.96
C PRO A 220 4.33 1.37 12.72
N VAL A 221 4.14 1.93 11.51
CA VAL A 221 4.73 3.22 11.11
C VAL A 221 4.10 4.38 11.88
N SER A 222 2.78 4.36 12.09
CA SER A 222 2.09 5.41 12.84
C SER A 222 2.61 5.54 14.27
N ASN A 223 2.92 4.41 14.91
CA ASN A 223 3.49 4.39 16.26
C ASN A 223 4.93 4.96 16.29
N ALA A 224 5.77 4.60 15.32
CA ALA A 224 7.14 5.14 15.21
C ALA A 224 7.12 6.66 15.04
N ILE A 225 6.23 7.19 14.20
CA ILE A 225 6.06 8.63 13.97
C ILE A 225 5.53 9.32 15.24
N ALA A 226 4.52 8.75 15.91
CA ALA A 226 4.01 9.30 17.14
C ALA A 226 5.11 9.40 18.22
N THR A 227 5.94 8.37 18.34
CA THR A 227 7.09 8.37 19.27
C THR A 227 8.12 9.44 18.91
N ALA A 228 8.43 9.61 17.62
CA ALA A 228 9.37 10.62 17.15
C ALA A 228 8.86 12.04 17.40
N ILE A 229 7.57 12.29 17.15
CA ILE A 229 6.91 13.57 17.43
C ILE A 229 6.96 13.85 18.94
N ALA A 230 6.59 12.88 19.78
CA ALA A 230 6.62 13.04 21.23
C ALA A 230 8.02 13.37 21.75
N GLY A 231 9.05 12.75 21.19
CA GLY A 231 10.45 13.05 21.50
C GLY A 231 10.90 14.45 21.08
N GLY A 232 10.47 14.92 19.91
CA GLY A 232 10.72 16.28 19.41
C GLY A 232 10.02 17.34 20.27
N LEU A 233 8.75 17.11 20.60
CA LEU A 233 7.96 17.99 21.47
C LEU A 233 8.61 18.22 22.83
N GLN A 234 9.11 17.15 23.43
CA GLN A 234 9.75 17.25 24.76
C GLN A 234 11.04 18.09 24.71
N ARG A 235 11.80 18.02 23.63
CA ARG A 235 12.99 18.86 23.46
C ARG A 235 12.66 20.32 23.22
N ALA A 236 11.61 20.59 22.46
CA ALA A 236 11.16 21.93 22.15
C ALA A 236 10.54 22.67 23.37
N GLN A 237 10.24 21.95 24.47
CA GLN A 237 9.72 22.52 25.73
C GLN A 237 10.83 22.89 26.73
N HIS A 238 12.08 22.49 26.47
CA HIS A 238 13.23 22.77 27.31
C HIS A 238 14.20 23.72 26.64
#